data_9d2108da4b39815a977a88d2dcc9d88c
#
_entry.id   9d2108da4b39815a977a88d2dcc9d88c
#
_cell.length_a   1.000
_cell.length_b   1.000
_cell.length_c   1.000
_cell.angle_alpha   90.00
_cell.angle_beta   90.00
_cell.angle_gamma   90.00
#
_symmetry.space_group_name_H-M   'P 1'
#
loop_
_entity.id
_entity.type
_entity.pdbx_description
1 polymer ?
#
loop_
_entity_poly.entity_id
_entity_poly.type
_entity_poly.pdbx_seq_one_letter_code
_entity_poly.pdbx_strand_id
1 'polypeptide(L)'
;MSALPIDLATDLDLSRIRAITLDLDDTLWPVWPTIARAEAQLQSWLQQHAPAAHALAGQPGVARSIRTQVVAEQVGLAHDMSALRHEMIRQTLLRAGEDPALAGAAFGVFYAERQRVDLFDDALPALELLSRRFALVALSNGNADVNLVGLGRFFHASVSARDAGVAKPDARIFHCGAEAAGVAAAQVLHVGDDALLDAQGALDAGMQAVWLRRPTGSNGTGSSRSQGKATAGAPAHHPSQEPATAEPIAPACRAVENLHQLCQLLGLA
;
A
#
# COMPACT_ATOMS: atom_id res chain seq x y z
N MET A 1 -36.40 4.17 27.00
CA MET A 1 -36.44 3.98 25.53
C MET A 1 -35.04 4.29 25.02
N SER A 2 -34.25 3.24 24.84
CA SER A 2 -32.87 3.37 24.36
C SER A 2 -32.90 3.45 22.82
N ALA A 3 -32.49 4.59 22.27
CA ALA A 3 -32.36 4.74 20.84
C ALA A 3 -31.17 3.83 20.39
N LEU A 4 -31.46 2.87 19.53
CA LEU A 4 -30.44 2.09 18.84
C LEU A 4 -29.60 3.06 17.99
N PRO A 5 -28.26 2.91 17.93
CA PRO A 5 -27.45 3.71 17.02
C PRO A 5 -27.93 3.42 15.59
N ILE A 6 -28.27 4.46 14.85
CA ILE A 6 -28.53 4.39 13.42
C ILE A 6 -27.19 3.97 12.79
N ASP A 7 -27.14 2.73 12.29
CA ASP A 7 -26.04 2.24 11.48
C ASP A 7 -26.08 3.00 10.15
N LEU A 8 -25.29 4.08 10.06
CA LEU A 8 -25.17 4.95 8.88
C LEU A 8 -24.33 4.31 7.76
N ALA A 9 -24.01 3.01 7.87
CA ALA A 9 -23.35 2.29 6.80
C ALA A 9 -24.31 2.21 5.61
N THR A 10 -24.01 2.95 4.54
CA THR A 10 -24.74 2.85 3.27
C THR A 10 -24.72 1.39 2.82
N ASP A 11 -25.90 0.82 2.63
CA ASP A 11 -26.03 -0.54 2.12
C ASP A 11 -25.39 -0.63 0.73
N LEU A 12 -24.54 -1.65 0.53
CA LEU A 12 -23.98 -1.92 -0.79
C LEU A 12 -25.07 -2.36 -1.75
N ASP A 13 -25.14 -1.72 -2.91
CA ASP A 13 -25.95 -2.21 -4.02
C ASP A 13 -25.19 -3.26 -4.81
N LEU A 14 -25.27 -4.52 -4.35
CA LEU A 14 -24.58 -5.66 -4.98
C LEU A 14 -25.03 -5.87 -6.43
N SER A 15 -26.24 -5.46 -6.80
CA SER A 15 -26.78 -5.63 -8.14
C SER A 15 -26.05 -4.78 -9.19
N ARG A 16 -25.41 -3.69 -8.76
CA ARG A 16 -24.66 -2.76 -9.62
C ARG A 16 -23.19 -3.13 -9.77
N ILE A 17 -22.61 -3.91 -8.85
CA ILE A 17 -21.16 -4.21 -8.88
C ILE A 17 -20.83 -5.08 -10.09
N ARG A 18 -19.90 -4.62 -10.94
CA ARG A 18 -19.36 -5.32 -12.10
C ARG A 18 -17.87 -5.56 -12.03
N ALA A 19 -17.15 -4.72 -11.29
CA ALA A 19 -15.72 -4.83 -11.07
C ALA A 19 -15.36 -4.50 -9.63
N ILE A 20 -14.19 -4.96 -9.18
CA ILE A 20 -13.63 -4.64 -7.88
C ILE A 20 -12.25 -4.05 -8.07
N THR A 21 -11.99 -2.90 -7.48
CA THR A 21 -10.64 -2.38 -7.33
C THR A 21 -10.13 -2.72 -5.93
N LEU A 22 -8.89 -3.22 -5.84
CA LEU A 22 -8.26 -3.65 -4.59
C LEU A 22 -7.00 -2.83 -4.35
N ASP A 23 -6.87 -2.26 -3.16
CA ASP A 23 -5.55 -1.84 -2.68
C ASP A 23 -4.67 -3.07 -2.44
N LEU A 24 -3.36 -2.87 -2.30
CA LEU A 24 -2.37 -3.95 -2.19
C LEU A 24 -1.75 -4.01 -0.79
N ASP A 25 -0.99 -2.99 -0.41
CA ASP A 25 -0.25 -2.91 0.86
C ASP A 25 -1.23 -2.86 2.04
N ASP A 26 -0.98 -3.61 3.10
CA ASP A 26 -1.86 -3.79 4.28
C ASP A 26 -3.27 -4.31 3.96
N THR A 27 -3.61 -4.44 2.67
CA THR A 27 -4.84 -5.08 2.16
C THR A 27 -4.62 -6.56 1.84
N LEU A 28 -3.60 -6.91 1.03
CA LEU A 28 -3.28 -8.30 0.65
C LEU A 28 -2.09 -8.89 1.40
N TRP A 29 -1.19 -8.06 1.92
CA TRP A 29 -0.02 -8.42 2.73
C TRP A 29 0.38 -7.28 3.65
N PRO A 30 1.05 -7.55 4.78
CA PRO A 30 1.55 -6.51 5.66
C PRO A 30 2.74 -5.78 4.99
N VAL A 31 2.63 -4.45 4.84
CA VAL A 31 3.64 -3.66 4.14
C VAL A 31 4.95 -3.55 4.92
N TRP A 32 4.88 -3.38 6.25
CA TRP A 32 6.05 -3.07 7.06
C TRP A 32 7.13 -4.16 7.08
N PRO A 33 6.82 -5.46 7.24
CA PRO A 33 7.82 -6.51 7.14
C PRO A 33 8.54 -6.53 5.79
N THR A 34 7.79 -6.27 4.71
CA THR A 34 8.31 -6.21 3.35
C THR A 34 9.25 -5.02 3.16
N ILE A 35 8.85 -3.83 3.60
CA ILE A 35 9.69 -2.64 3.54
C ILE A 35 10.94 -2.80 4.41
N ALA A 36 10.82 -3.39 5.62
CA ALA A 36 11.96 -3.62 6.49
C ALA A 36 13.00 -4.55 5.86
N ARG A 37 12.57 -5.63 5.19
CA ARG A 37 13.47 -6.52 4.45
C ARG A 37 14.14 -5.81 3.28
N ALA A 38 13.37 -5.04 2.49
CA ALA A 38 13.91 -4.29 1.36
C ALA A 38 14.94 -3.24 1.80
N GLU A 39 14.68 -2.56 2.91
CA GLU A 39 15.63 -1.62 3.51
C GLU A 39 16.90 -2.32 4.01
N ALA A 40 16.78 -3.48 4.66
CA ALA A 40 17.94 -4.26 5.12
C ALA A 40 18.84 -4.71 3.95
N GLN A 41 18.23 -5.11 2.83
CA GLN A 41 18.98 -5.47 1.62
C GLN A 41 19.68 -4.24 1.00
N LEU A 42 19.00 -3.10 0.94
CA LEU A 42 19.61 -1.84 0.51
C LEU A 42 20.80 -1.46 1.39
N GLN A 43 20.66 -1.54 2.71
CA GLN A 43 21.73 -1.21 3.65
C GLN A 43 22.93 -2.17 3.52
N SER A 44 22.67 -3.46 3.32
CA SER A 44 23.73 -4.45 3.05
C SER A 44 24.48 -4.17 1.75
N TRP A 45 23.75 -3.78 0.71
CA TRP A 45 24.34 -3.39 -0.57
C TRP A 45 25.20 -2.12 -0.45
N LEU A 46 24.67 -1.08 0.22
CA LEU A 46 25.40 0.17 0.48
C LEU A 46 26.66 -0.07 1.29
N GLN A 47 26.63 -0.94 2.31
CA GLN A 47 27.81 -1.29 3.10
C GLN A 47 28.95 -1.82 2.23
N GLN A 48 28.64 -2.54 1.16
CA GLN A 48 29.63 -3.16 0.27
C GLN A 48 30.12 -2.20 -0.83
N HIS A 49 29.24 -1.33 -1.35
CA HIS A 49 29.51 -0.56 -2.57
C HIS A 49 29.66 0.94 -2.33
N ALA A 50 29.14 1.44 -1.21
CA ALA A 50 29.15 2.86 -0.84
C ALA A 50 29.17 3.00 0.71
N PRO A 51 30.26 2.59 1.39
CA PRO A 51 30.32 2.48 2.85
C PRO A 51 30.11 3.82 3.57
N ALA A 52 30.50 4.95 2.96
CA ALA A 52 30.25 6.25 3.57
C ALA A 52 28.74 6.62 3.51
N ALA A 53 28.03 6.23 2.46
CA ALA A 53 26.58 6.41 2.35
C ALA A 53 25.83 5.51 3.35
N HIS A 54 26.28 4.25 3.52
CA HIS A 54 25.76 3.35 4.55
C HIS A 54 25.91 3.96 5.96
N ALA A 55 27.12 4.43 6.30
CA ALA A 55 27.40 5.06 7.59
C ALA A 55 26.55 6.32 7.82
N LEU A 56 26.34 7.13 6.78
CA LEU A 56 25.50 8.32 6.83
C LEU A 56 24.02 7.96 7.04
N ALA A 57 23.50 6.98 6.28
CA ALA A 57 22.12 6.55 6.38
C ALA A 57 21.76 5.98 7.77
N GLY A 58 22.73 5.36 8.45
CA GLY A 58 22.59 4.85 9.82
C GLY A 58 22.53 5.94 10.90
N GLN A 59 22.82 7.21 10.57
CA GLN A 59 22.77 8.29 11.56
C GLN A 59 21.33 8.71 11.88
N PRO A 60 20.99 8.93 13.17
CA PRO A 60 19.65 9.32 13.56
C PRO A 60 19.16 10.60 12.85
N GLY A 61 17.96 10.54 12.28
CA GLY A 61 17.31 11.67 11.63
C GLY A 61 17.78 12.00 10.21
N VAL A 62 18.90 11.44 9.73
CA VAL A 62 19.42 11.73 8.38
C VAL A 62 18.44 11.25 7.30
N ALA A 63 17.96 10.01 7.38
CA ALA A 63 17.00 9.48 6.42
C ALA A 63 15.71 10.32 6.37
N ARG A 64 15.20 10.76 7.53
CA ARG A 64 14.04 11.67 7.62
C ARG A 64 14.34 13.02 6.97
N SER A 65 15.49 13.62 7.26
CA SER A 65 15.91 14.91 6.68
C SER A 65 15.99 14.84 5.14
N ILE A 66 16.61 13.77 4.60
CA ILE A 66 16.71 13.55 3.16
C ILE A 66 15.32 13.42 2.55
N ARG A 67 14.45 12.59 3.17
CA ARG A 67 13.08 12.42 2.70
C ARG A 67 12.31 13.74 2.67
N THR A 68 12.35 14.52 3.76
CA THR A 68 11.65 15.81 3.84
C THR A 68 12.13 16.75 2.74
N GLN A 69 13.45 16.81 2.50
CA GLN A 69 14.01 17.65 1.44
C GLN A 69 13.55 17.15 0.04
N VAL A 70 13.70 15.85 -0.25
CA VAL A 70 13.33 15.29 -1.56
C VAL A 70 11.85 15.53 -1.87
N VAL A 71 10.97 15.31 -0.89
CA VAL A 71 9.53 15.56 -1.07
C VAL A 71 9.23 17.04 -1.32
N ALA A 72 9.93 17.96 -0.62
CA ALA A 72 9.75 19.39 -0.80
C ALA A 72 10.27 19.89 -2.16
N GLU A 73 11.39 19.35 -2.64
CA GLU A 73 12.03 19.73 -3.90
C GLU A 73 11.37 19.08 -5.12
N GLN A 74 10.80 17.88 -4.95
CA GLN A 74 10.24 17.05 -6.02
C GLN A 74 8.71 16.96 -5.93
N VAL A 75 8.04 18.09 -5.79
CA VAL A 75 6.55 18.15 -5.67
C VAL A 75 5.84 17.40 -6.79
N GLY A 76 6.38 17.44 -8.02
CA GLY A 76 5.83 16.72 -9.18
C GLY A 76 5.95 15.19 -9.09
N LEU A 77 6.74 14.64 -8.16
CA LEU A 77 6.95 13.19 -7.98
C LEU A 77 6.24 12.63 -6.74
N ALA A 78 5.42 13.40 -6.05
CA ALA A 78 4.78 12.97 -4.81
C ALA A 78 3.96 11.66 -4.96
N HIS A 79 3.48 11.39 -6.15
CA HIS A 79 2.74 10.19 -6.52
C HIS A 79 3.63 9.01 -6.98
N ASP A 80 4.91 9.22 -7.26
CA ASP A 80 5.84 8.18 -7.72
C ASP A 80 6.81 7.75 -6.60
N MET A 81 6.38 6.73 -5.84
CA MET A 81 7.18 6.18 -4.74
C MET A 81 8.52 5.61 -5.20
N SER A 82 8.63 5.13 -6.44
CA SER A 82 9.89 4.62 -6.99
C SER A 82 10.86 5.75 -7.29
N ALA A 83 10.39 6.81 -7.93
CA ALA A 83 11.21 7.99 -8.22
C ALA A 83 11.67 8.69 -6.93
N LEU A 84 10.77 8.85 -5.94
CA LEU A 84 11.12 9.40 -4.63
C LEU A 84 12.19 8.56 -3.93
N ARG A 85 12.04 7.23 -3.91
CA ARG A 85 13.02 6.33 -3.28
C ARG A 85 14.37 6.39 -3.99
N HIS A 86 14.38 6.36 -5.32
CA HIS A 86 15.60 6.48 -6.11
C HIS A 86 16.33 7.81 -5.80
N GLU A 87 15.59 8.90 -5.76
CA GLU A 87 16.17 10.23 -5.45
C GLU A 87 16.68 10.30 -4.01
N MET A 88 15.99 9.72 -3.03
CA MET A 88 16.49 9.64 -1.66
C MET A 88 17.83 8.90 -1.57
N ILE A 89 17.97 7.78 -2.29
CA ILE A 89 19.24 7.04 -2.36
C ILE A 89 20.32 7.91 -3.01
N ARG A 90 20.00 8.57 -4.12
CA ARG A 90 20.93 9.45 -4.82
C ARG A 90 21.42 10.61 -3.93
N GLN A 91 20.52 11.23 -3.18
CA GLN A 91 20.87 12.30 -2.22
C GLN A 91 21.72 11.77 -1.06
N THR A 92 21.48 10.53 -0.61
CA THR A 92 22.31 9.91 0.42
C THR A 92 23.74 9.71 -0.07
N LEU A 93 23.92 9.21 -1.29
CA LEU A 93 25.23 9.02 -1.92
C LEU A 93 25.95 10.36 -2.08
N LEU A 94 25.30 11.38 -2.64
CA LEU A 94 25.86 12.73 -2.81
C LEU A 94 26.34 13.33 -1.48
N ARG A 95 25.50 13.28 -0.44
CA ARG A 95 25.86 13.84 0.87
C ARG A 95 27.02 13.10 1.55
N ALA A 96 27.18 11.82 1.23
CA ALA A 96 28.27 11.01 1.70
C ALA A 96 29.57 11.17 0.90
N GLY A 97 29.56 11.94 -0.20
CA GLY A 97 30.70 12.06 -1.12
C GLY A 97 30.93 10.82 -1.99
N GLU A 98 29.93 9.98 -2.15
CA GLU A 98 29.96 8.76 -2.98
C GLU A 98 29.40 9.04 -4.38
N ASP A 99 29.64 8.12 -5.33
CA ASP A 99 29.15 8.25 -6.70
C ASP A 99 27.62 8.14 -6.77
N PRO A 100 26.89 9.21 -7.16
CA PRO A 100 25.44 9.17 -7.29
C PRO A 100 24.93 8.25 -8.41
N ALA A 101 25.78 7.83 -9.37
CA ALA A 101 25.43 6.86 -10.40
C ALA A 101 25.08 5.47 -9.83
N LEU A 102 25.54 5.17 -8.62
CA LEU A 102 25.19 3.94 -7.90
C LEU A 102 23.72 3.87 -7.48
N ALA A 103 22.97 4.98 -7.52
CA ALA A 103 21.59 5.04 -7.05
C ALA A 103 20.66 4.05 -7.78
N GLY A 104 20.85 3.87 -9.10
CA GLY A 104 20.06 2.93 -9.89
C GLY A 104 20.24 1.48 -9.45
N ALA A 105 21.48 1.06 -9.22
CA ALA A 105 21.80 -0.30 -8.76
C ALA A 105 21.27 -0.53 -7.34
N ALA A 106 21.48 0.44 -6.43
CA ALA A 106 21.00 0.40 -5.05
C ALA A 106 19.46 0.31 -4.99
N PHE A 107 18.77 1.15 -5.78
CA PHE A 107 17.31 1.09 -5.91
C PHE A 107 16.84 -0.26 -6.47
N GLY A 108 17.54 -0.82 -7.46
CA GLY A 108 17.22 -2.14 -8.02
C GLY A 108 17.19 -3.25 -6.96
N VAL A 109 18.14 -3.24 -6.03
CA VAL A 109 18.19 -4.19 -4.90
C VAL A 109 16.99 -4.01 -3.97
N PHE A 110 16.70 -2.76 -3.58
CA PHE A 110 15.52 -2.44 -2.78
C PHE A 110 14.23 -2.88 -3.47
N TYR A 111 14.07 -2.53 -4.75
CA TYR A 111 12.86 -2.79 -5.52
C TYR A 111 12.62 -4.29 -5.72
N ALA A 112 13.65 -5.07 -5.99
CA ALA A 112 13.55 -6.53 -6.13
C ALA A 112 13.04 -7.19 -4.84
N GLU A 113 13.56 -6.77 -3.67
CA GLU A 113 13.11 -7.30 -2.38
C GLU A 113 11.71 -6.80 -2.01
N ARG A 114 11.35 -5.57 -2.41
CA ARG A 114 10.01 -5.00 -2.22
C ARG A 114 8.90 -5.83 -2.90
N GLN A 115 9.23 -6.61 -3.93
CA GLN A 115 8.28 -7.49 -4.60
C GLN A 115 8.09 -8.85 -3.88
N ARG A 116 8.88 -9.14 -2.85
CA ARG A 116 8.75 -10.37 -2.06
C ARG A 116 7.83 -10.13 -0.87
N VAL A 117 6.57 -10.48 -1.02
CA VAL A 117 5.54 -10.26 -0.01
C VAL A 117 5.11 -11.56 0.65
N ASP A 118 4.72 -11.47 1.91
CA ASP A 118 4.08 -12.57 2.66
C ASP A 118 2.59 -12.24 2.75
N LEU A 119 1.76 -12.93 1.95
CA LEU A 119 0.33 -12.67 1.88
C LEU A 119 -0.36 -12.97 3.21
N PHE A 120 -1.43 -12.23 3.51
CA PHE A 120 -2.38 -12.66 4.54
C PHE A 120 -3.04 -13.98 4.13
N ASP A 121 -3.36 -14.83 5.10
CA ASP A 121 -3.90 -16.18 4.88
C ASP A 121 -5.20 -16.18 4.06
N ASP A 122 -5.98 -15.09 4.16
CA ASP A 122 -7.25 -14.91 3.46
C ASP A 122 -7.10 -14.34 2.04
N ALA A 123 -5.91 -13.84 1.66
CA ALA A 123 -5.73 -13.12 0.40
C ALA A 123 -5.89 -14.03 -0.83
N LEU A 124 -5.16 -15.15 -0.90
CA LEU A 124 -5.25 -16.05 -2.04
C LEU A 124 -6.64 -16.67 -2.21
N PRO A 125 -7.27 -17.24 -1.15
CA PRO A 125 -8.62 -17.79 -1.26
C PRO A 125 -9.65 -16.75 -1.73
N ALA A 126 -9.54 -15.50 -1.22
CA ALA A 126 -10.45 -14.43 -1.63
C ALA A 126 -10.22 -14.02 -3.10
N LEU A 127 -8.98 -13.85 -3.54
CA LEU A 127 -8.65 -13.52 -4.93
C LEU A 127 -9.16 -14.59 -5.90
N GLU A 128 -9.07 -15.88 -5.53
CA GLU A 128 -9.61 -16.98 -6.33
C GLU A 128 -11.13 -16.91 -6.49
N LEU A 129 -11.86 -16.57 -5.44
CA LEU A 129 -13.32 -16.43 -5.49
C LEU A 129 -13.73 -15.18 -6.25
N LEU A 130 -13.12 -14.03 -5.95
CA LEU A 130 -13.44 -12.73 -6.52
C LEU A 130 -13.17 -12.68 -8.02
N SER A 131 -12.01 -13.19 -8.48
CA SER A 131 -11.62 -13.15 -9.89
C SER A 131 -12.47 -14.02 -10.81
N ARG A 132 -13.20 -15.02 -10.26
CA ARG A 132 -14.15 -15.83 -11.03
C ARG A 132 -15.42 -15.07 -11.40
N ARG A 133 -15.75 -14.01 -10.66
CA ARG A 133 -17.03 -13.30 -10.82
C ARG A 133 -16.87 -11.86 -11.26
N PHE A 134 -15.76 -11.22 -10.91
CA PHE A 134 -15.52 -9.80 -11.16
C PHE A 134 -14.20 -9.57 -11.88
N ALA A 135 -14.14 -8.55 -12.72
CA ALA A 135 -12.87 -8.00 -13.18
C ALA A 135 -12.18 -7.34 -11.97
N LEU A 136 -11.00 -7.87 -11.57
CA LEU A 136 -10.21 -7.29 -10.49
C LEU A 136 -9.17 -6.32 -11.06
N VAL A 137 -9.06 -5.13 -10.48
CA VAL A 137 -8.03 -4.16 -10.80
C VAL A 137 -7.27 -3.81 -9.53
N ALA A 138 -5.95 -3.95 -9.55
CA ALA A 138 -5.11 -3.45 -8.47
C ALA A 138 -5.05 -1.92 -8.54
N LEU A 139 -5.23 -1.23 -7.40
CA LEU A 139 -5.24 0.24 -7.33
C LEU A 139 -4.40 0.71 -6.13
N SER A 140 -3.13 1.05 -6.34
CA SER A 140 -2.19 1.26 -5.25
C SER A 140 -1.44 2.60 -5.34
N ASN A 141 -1.21 3.22 -4.16
CA ASN A 141 -0.25 4.33 -4.01
C ASN A 141 1.20 3.84 -3.91
N GLY A 142 1.39 2.54 -3.70
CA GLY A 142 2.70 1.92 -3.59
C GLY A 142 3.35 1.61 -4.94
N ASN A 143 4.45 0.89 -4.89
CA ASN A 143 5.22 0.46 -6.05
C ASN A 143 5.38 -1.06 -6.16
N ALA A 144 4.48 -1.83 -5.55
CA ALA A 144 4.39 -3.26 -5.78
C ALA A 144 3.82 -3.53 -7.18
N ASP A 145 4.41 -4.47 -7.89
CA ASP A 145 3.94 -4.95 -9.19
C ASP A 145 3.29 -6.33 -8.99
N VAL A 146 2.00 -6.42 -9.27
CA VAL A 146 1.22 -7.66 -9.09
C VAL A 146 1.79 -8.84 -9.87
N ASN A 147 2.47 -8.61 -10.98
CA ASN A 147 3.11 -9.68 -11.76
C ASN A 147 4.39 -10.18 -11.07
N LEU A 148 5.22 -9.25 -10.58
CA LEU A 148 6.45 -9.60 -9.87
C LEU A 148 6.16 -10.23 -8.49
N VAL A 149 5.06 -9.83 -7.85
CA VAL A 149 4.56 -10.46 -6.63
C VAL A 149 3.99 -11.87 -6.89
N GLY A 150 3.64 -12.19 -8.15
CA GLY A 150 3.08 -13.50 -8.53
C GLY A 150 1.55 -13.57 -8.48
N LEU A 151 0.87 -12.44 -8.36
CA LEU A 151 -0.59 -12.34 -8.30
C LEU A 151 -1.23 -11.92 -9.63
N GLY A 152 -0.45 -11.63 -10.68
CA GLY A 152 -0.94 -11.09 -11.96
C GLY A 152 -2.09 -11.88 -12.57
N ARG A 153 -2.13 -13.22 -12.37
CA ARG A 153 -3.19 -14.07 -12.89
C ARG A 153 -4.61 -13.76 -12.38
N PHE A 154 -4.73 -13.07 -11.25
CA PHE A 154 -6.02 -12.72 -10.66
C PHE A 154 -6.52 -11.36 -11.13
N PHE A 155 -5.61 -10.50 -11.60
CA PHE A 155 -5.93 -9.13 -11.94
C PHE A 155 -6.10 -8.95 -13.45
N HIS A 156 -7.20 -8.29 -13.82
CA HIS A 156 -7.45 -7.84 -15.20
C HIS A 156 -6.51 -6.71 -15.58
N ALA A 157 -6.23 -5.80 -14.64
CA ALA A 157 -5.32 -4.67 -14.80
C ALA A 157 -4.72 -4.26 -13.46
N SER A 158 -3.68 -3.42 -13.52
CA SER A 158 -3.06 -2.79 -12.36
C SER A 158 -2.86 -1.30 -12.67
N VAL A 159 -3.29 -0.43 -11.76
CA VAL A 159 -3.13 1.01 -11.83
C VAL A 159 -2.40 1.47 -10.58
N SER A 160 -1.21 2.01 -10.74
CA SER A 160 -0.46 2.65 -9.66
C SER A 160 -0.67 4.16 -9.67
N ALA A 161 -0.36 4.81 -8.54
CA ALA A 161 -0.34 6.27 -8.47
C ALA A 161 0.62 6.88 -9.50
N ARG A 162 1.75 6.20 -9.77
CA ARG A 162 2.69 6.57 -10.82
C ARG A 162 2.04 6.58 -12.20
N ASP A 163 1.28 5.52 -12.55
CA ASP A 163 0.64 5.40 -13.86
C ASP A 163 -0.49 6.42 -14.03
N ALA A 164 -1.25 6.69 -12.97
CA ALA A 164 -2.32 7.69 -12.94
C ALA A 164 -1.81 9.14 -12.87
N GLY A 165 -0.56 9.36 -12.49
CA GLY A 165 0.00 10.69 -12.24
C GLY A 165 -0.53 11.37 -10.97
N VAL A 166 -1.33 10.66 -10.18
CA VAL A 166 -1.93 11.11 -8.90
C VAL A 166 -2.12 9.93 -7.97
N ALA A 167 -2.16 10.20 -6.66
CA ALA A 167 -2.33 9.20 -5.62
C ALA A 167 -3.74 9.27 -5.00
N LYS A 168 -4.24 8.15 -4.45
CA LYS A 168 -5.41 8.15 -3.58
C LYS A 168 -5.18 9.17 -2.44
N PRO A 169 -6.17 9.98 -2.05
CA PRO A 169 -7.61 9.86 -2.34
C PRO A 169 -8.08 10.67 -3.57
N ASP A 170 -7.21 11.14 -4.45
CA ASP A 170 -7.64 11.89 -5.64
C ASP A 170 -8.58 11.04 -6.51
N ALA A 171 -9.76 11.57 -6.86
CA ALA A 171 -10.78 10.83 -7.62
C ALA A 171 -10.29 10.32 -8.97
N ARG A 172 -9.27 10.95 -9.56
CA ARG A 172 -8.72 10.58 -10.87
C ARG A 172 -8.14 9.17 -10.87
N ILE A 173 -7.43 8.74 -9.81
CA ILE A 173 -6.86 7.39 -9.77
C ILE A 173 -7.97 6.32 -9.71
N PHE A 174 -9.08 6.58 -9.01
CA PHE A 174 -10.23 5.67 -8.97
C PHE A 174 -10.92 5.58 -10.33
N HIS A 175 -11.05 6.71 -11.04
CA HIS A 175 -11.59 6.73 -12.40
C HIS A 175 -10.68 5.95 -13.38
N CYS A 176 -9.35 6.06 -13.27
CA CYS A 176 -8.42 5.21 -14.03
C CYS A 176 -8.65 3.71 -13.72
N GLY A 177 -8.92 3.35 -12.45
CA GLY A 177 -9.27 1.98 -12.07
C GLY A 177 -10.57 1.48 -12.71
N ALA A 178 -11.61 2.33 -12.74
CA ALA A 178 -12.87 2.01 -13.42
C ALA A 178 -12.73 1.85 -14.94
N GLU A 179 -11.95 2.75 -15.57
CA GLU A 179 -11.63 2.69 -16.98
C GLU A 179 -10.85 1.41 -17.33
N ALA A 180 -9.85 1.06 -16.52
CA ALA A 180 -9.08 -0.17 -16.67
C ALA A 180 -9.95 -1.44 -16.52
N ALA A 181 -11.04 -1.37 -15.74
CA ALA A 181 -12.04 -2.43 -15.64
C ALA A 181 -13.09 -2.39 -16.75
N GLY A 182 -13.14 -1.36 -17.58
CA GLY A 182 -14.11 -1.17 -18.64
C GLY A 182 -15.55 -0.89 -18.19
N VAL A 183 -15.73 -0.28 -16.98
CA VAL A 183 -17.03 -0.01 -16.37
C VAL A 183 -17.13 1.41 -15.82
N ALA A 184 -18.35 1.89 -15.58
CA ALA A 184 -18.54 3.17 -14.89
C ALA A 184 -18.16 3.10 -13.42
N ALA A 185 -17.67 4.20 -12.82
CA ALA A 185 -17.28 4.26 -11.40
C ALA A 185 -18.38 3.74 -10.46
N ALA A 186 -19.64 4.07 -10.71
CA ALA A 186 -20.79 3.59 -9.92
C ALA A 186 -21.01 2.06 -9.98
N GLN A 187 -20.30 1.34 -10.83
CA GLN A 187 -20.35 -0.12 -10.96
C GLN A 187 -19.11 -0.80 -10.33
N VAL A 188 -18.24 -0.02 -9.72
CA VAL A 188 -17.03 -0.50 -9.06
C VAL A 188 -17.22 -0.53 -7.55
N LEU A 189 -16.76 -1.61 -6.93
CA LEU A 189 -16.53 -1.68 -5.50
C LEU A 189 -15.03 -1.54 -5.24
N HIS A 190 -14.64 -0.50 -4.50
CA HIS A 190 -13.26 -0.39 -4.02
C HIS A 190 -13.11 -1.02 -2.64
N VAL A 191 -11.99 -1.72 -2.42
CA VAL A 191 -11.65 -2.36 -1.15
C VAL A 191 -10.22 -2.02 -0.78
N GLY A 192 -10.01 -1.47 0.41
CA GLY A 192 -8.70 -1.12 0.95
C GLY A 192 -8.73 -0.92 2.45
N ASP A 193 -7.56 -0.79 3.07
CA ASP A 193 -7.39 -0.74 4.53
C ASP A 193 -7.39 0.68 5.10
N ASP A 194 -7.15 1.71 4.28
CA ASP A 194 -7.12 3.10 4.73
C ASP A 194 -8.51 3.74 4.63
N ALA A 195 -9.03 4.23 5.77
CA ALA A 195 -10.35 4.83 5.85
C ALA A 195 -10.50 6.09 4.96
N LEU A 196 -9.42 6.88 4.85
CA LEU A 196 -9.43 8.15 4.11
C LEU A 196 -8.98 7.96 2.67
N LEU A 197 -7.84 7.29 2.47
CA LEU A 197 -7.25 7.13 1.15
C LEU A 197 -8.08 6.19 0.27
N ASP A 198 -8.58 5.09 0.83
CA ASP A 198 -9.33 4.08 0.08
C ASP A 198 -10.84 4.32 0.19
N ALA A 199 -11.40 4.17 1.39
CA ALA A 199 -12.85 4.12 1.52
C ALA A 199 -13.50 5.47 1.20
N GLN A 200 -13.05 6.56 1.82
CA GLN A 200 -13.60 7.89 1.55
C GLN A 200 -13.26 8.35 0.13
N GLY A 201 -12.01 8.15 -0.33
CA GLY A 201 -11.60 8.52 -1.68
C GLY A 201 -12.42 7.83 -2.77
N ALA A 202 -12.76 6.55 -2.60
CA ALA A 202 -13.61 5.81 -3.52
C ALA A 202 -15.06 6.33 -3.53
N LEU A 203 -15.63 6.63 -2.35
CA LEU A 203 -16.97 7.23 -2.23
C LEU A 203 -17.01 8.58 -2.93
N ASP A 204 -16.03 9.44 -2.72
CA ASP A 204 -15.92 10.76 -3.34
C ASP A 204 -15.76 10.67 -4.86
N ALA A 205 -15.17 9.57 -5.37
CA ALA A 205 -15.08 9.27 -6.79
C ALA A 205 -16.37 8.64 -7.39
N GLY A 206 -17.42 8.46 -6.58
CA GLY A 206 -18.69 7.89 -7.01
C GLY A 206 -18.70 6.36 -7.13
N MET A 207 -17.74 5.68 -6.50
CA MET A 207 -17.72 4.23 -6.34
C MET A 207 -18.46 3.79 -5.08
N GLN A 208 -18.72 2.49 -4.97
CA GLN A 208 -19.03 1.87 -3.69
C GLN A 208 -17.71 1.49 -3.00
N ALA A 209 -17.72 1.44 -1.66
CA ALA A 209 -16.52 1.12 -0.89
C ALA A 209 -16.79 0.09 0.21
N VAL A 210 -15.78 -0.73 0.48
CA VAL A 210 -15.67 -1.55 1.69
C VAL A 210 -14.34 -1.23 2.35
N TRP A 211 -14.40 -0.81 3.60
CA TRP A 211 -13.23 -0.57 4.43
C TRP A 211 -12.76 -1.88 5.09
N LEU A 212 -11.57 -2.34 4.74
CA LEU A 212 -10.95 -3.54 5.30
C LEU A 212 -10.18 -3.19 6.56
N ARG A 213 -10.78 -3.37 7.73
CA ARG A 213 -10.18 -3.10 9.05
C ARG A 213 -9.52 -4.35 9.61
N ARG A 214 -8.29 -4.65 9.18
CA ARG A 214 -7.59 -5.80 9.74
C ARG A 214 -7.31 -5.61 11.24
N PRO A 215 -7.58 -6.62 12.10
CA PRO A 215 -7.24 -6.56 13.52
C PRO A 215 -5.74 -6.36 13.71
N THR A 216 -5.34 -5.47 14.64
CA THR A 216 -3.94 -5.32 15.04
C THR A 216 -3.43 -6.64 15.61
N GLY A 217 -2.47 -7.29 14.94
CA GLY A 217 -1.91 -8.59 15.37
C GLY A 217 -2.28 -9.78 14.47
N SER A 218 -2.99 -9.60 13.36
CA SER A 218 -3.25 -10.65 12.37
C SER A 218 -2.01 -11.01 11.53
N ASN A 219 -0.88 -11.25 12.18
CA ASN A 219 0.27 -11.87 11.51
C ASN A 219 -0.03 -13.35 11.33
N GLY A 220 0.10 -13.85 10.10
CA GLY A 220 -0.05 -15.27 9.78
C GLY A 220 0.70 -16.17 10.76
N THR A 221 0.06 -17.25 11.15
CA THR A 221 0.58 -18.26 12.07
C THR A 221 1.84 -18.90 11.49
N GLY A 222 3.00 -18.42 11.93
CA GLY A 222 4.30 -18.95 11.55
C GLY A 222 5.36 -18.72 12.61
N SER A 223 5.41 -19.61 13.62
CA SER A 223 6.56 -19.84 14.53
C SER A 223 6.85 -18.75 15.58
N SER A 224 6.40 -19.05 16.78
CA SER A 224 6.95 -18.55 18.04
C SER A 224 8.47 -18.76 18.09
N ARG A 225 9.28 -17.69 18.08
CA ARG A 225 10.60 -17.72 18.71
C ARG A 225 11.05 -16.33 19.16
N SER A 226 11.21 -16.23 20.48
CA SER A 226 12.13 -15.40 21.25
C SER A 226 12.17 -13.88 20.99
N GLN A 227 11.67 -13.17 21.98
CA GLN A 227 12.01 -11.79 22.29
C GLN A 227 13.54 -11.60 22.28
N GLY A 228 14.03 -10.95 21.23
CA GLY A 228 15.37 -10.39 21.16
C GLY A 228 15.26 -8.87 21.15
N LYS A 229 15.74 -8.24 22.22
CA LYS A 229 15.87 -6.80 22.39
C LYS A 229 16.82 -6.27 21.32
N ALA A 230 16.30 -5.73 20.22
CA ALA A 230 17.08 -5.04 19.20
C ALA A 230 16.84 -3.53 19.29
N THR A 231 17.79 -2.85 19.95
CA THR A 231 18.00 -1.41 19.80
C THR A 231 18.74 -1.16 18.50
N ALA A 232 18.03 -0.77 17.44
CA ALA A 232 18.62 -0.12 16.28
C ALA A 232 17.51 0.58 15.49
N GLY A 233 17.74 1.85 15.15
CA GLY A 233 16.94 2.81 14.42
C GLY A 233 15.70 2.34 13.65
N ALA A 234 14.54 2.77 14.12
CA ALA A 234 13.29 2.54 13.40
C ALA A 234 13.35 3.17 11.99
N PRO A 235 12.94 2.46 10.93
CA PRO A 235 12.87 3.02 9.59
C PRO A 235 11.88 4.19 9.56
N ALA A 236 12.19 5.20 8.73
CA ALA A 236 11.38 6.39 8.58
C ALA A 236 9.93 6.03 8.19
N HIS A 237 8.97 6.43 9.02
CA HIS A 237 7.55 6.18 8.85
C HIS A 237 7.01 6.54 7.47
N HIS A 238 6.08 5.73 6.96
CA HIS A 238 5.17 6.05 5.85
C HIS A 238 4.36 7.31 6.21
N PRO A 239 3.97 8.19 5.26
CA PRO A 239 3.23 9.42 5.55
C PRO A 239 1.88 9.21 6.26
N SER A 240 1.31 8.01 6.20
CA SER A 240 0.04 7.65 6.84
C SER A 240 0.14 7.30 8.34
N GLN A 241 1.33 7.35 8.98
CA GLN A 241 1.51 7.01 10.39
C GLN A 241 2.26 8.07 11.19
N GLU A 242 1.86 9.32 11.09
CA GLU A 242 1.94 10.19 12.26
C GLU A 242 0.80 9.79 13.21
N PRO A 243 1.02 9.71 14.54
CA PRO A 243 -0.07 9.40 15.45
C PRO A 243 -1.08 10.53 15.37
N ALA A 244 -2.13 10.33 14.55
CA ALA A 244 -3.29 11.18 14.56
C ALA A 244 -3.95 11.03 15.93
N THR A 245 -3.92 12.07 16.74
CA THR A 245 -4.57 12.15 18.06
C THR A 245 -6.09 12.22 17.98
N ALA A 246 -6.66 12.06 16.78
CA ALA A 246 -8.10 11.91 16.55
C ALA A 246 -8.34 10.56 15.85
N GLU A 247 -9.26 9.75 16.36
CA GLU A 247 -9.75 8.59 15.60
C GLU A 247 -10.27 9.09 14.25
N PRO A 248 -9.85 8.46 13.13
CA PRO A 248 -10.39 8.84 11.82
C PRO A 248 -11.90 8.68 11.85
N ILE A 249 -12.64 9.71 11.38
CA ILE A 249 -14.09 9.62 11.20
C ILE A 249 -14.33 8.42 10.29
N ALA A 250 -15.08 7.43 10.78
CA ALA A 250 -15.38 6.24 10.00
C ALA A 250 -16.11 6.64 8.72
N PRO A 251 -15.66 6.21 7.53
CA PRO A 251 -16.35 6.52 6.29
C PRO A 251 -17.74 5.90 6.30
N ALA A 252 -18.68 6.53 5.56
CA ALA A 252 -20.06 6.03 5.44
C ALA A 252 -20.13 4.83 4.49
N CYS A 253 -19.42 3.72 4.82
CA CYS A 253 -19.38 2.49 4.06
C CYS A 253 -19.36 1.26 4.98
N ARG A 254 -19.58 0.08 4.40
CA ARG A 254 -19.42 -1.19 5.11
C ARG A 254 -17.96 -1.42 5.49
N ALA A 255 -17.74 -1.93 6.70
CA ALA A 255 -16.44 -2.39 7.15
C ALA A 255 -16.43 -3.92 7.31
N VAL A 256 -15.29 -4.53 6.98
CA VAL A 256 -15.01 -5.96 7.19
C VAL A 256 -13.63 -6.10 7.84
N GLU A 257 -13.40 -7.19 8.56
CA GLU A 257 -12.12 -7.42 9.25
C GLU A 257 -11.14 -8.26 8.42
N ASN A 258 -11.64 -8.95 7.41
CA ASN A 258 -10.85 -9.81 6.53
C ASN A 258 -11.56 -10.03 5.19
N LEU A 259 -10.83 -10.57 4.22
CA LEU A 259 -11.35 -10.81 2.87
C LEU A 259 -12.35 -11.99 2.81
N HIS A 260 -12.36 -12.90 3.80
CA HIS A 260 -13.42 -13.91 3.87
C HIS A 260 -14.78 -13.25 4.15
N GLN A 261 -14.85 -12.29 5.08
CA GLN A 261 -16.07 -11.52 5.31
C GLN A 261 -16.51 -10.74 4.07
N LEU A 262 -15.55 -10.19 3.30
CA LEU A 262 -15.86 -9.56 2.00
C LEU A 262 -16.52 -10.57 1.05
N CYS A 263 -15.96 -11.78 0.90
CA CYS A 263 -16.54 -12.83 0.05
C CYS A 263 -17.95 -13.23 0.51
N GLN A 264 -18.17 -13.37 1.81
CA GLN A 264 -19.50 -13.64 2.39
C GLN A 264 -20.49 -12.51 2.07
N LEU A 265 -20.09 -11.26 2.26
CA LEU A 265 -20.88 -10.06 1.94
C LEU A 265 -21.31 -10.03 0.46
N LEU A 266 -20.43 -10.51 -0.43
CA LEU A 266 -20.70 -10.58 -1.88
C LEU A 266 -21.42 -11.87 -2.32
N GLY A 267 -21.75 -12.77 -1.38
CA GLY A 267 -22.43 -14.04 -1.66
C GLY A 267 -21.55 -15.03 -2.44
N LEU A 268 -20.24 -15.08 -2.16
CA LEU A 268 -19.27 -15.94 -2.82
C LEU A 268 -18.77 -17.10 -1.95
N ALA A 269 -19.15 -17.14 -0.68
CA ALA A 269 -18.72 -18.16 0.28
C ALA A 269 -19.75 -19.28 0.41
#